data_776cef70de703edb831bb83d01c1fd0e
#
_entry.id   776cef70de703edb831bb83d01c1fd0e
#
_cell.length_a   1.000
_cell.length_b   1.000
_cell.length_c   1.000
_cell.angle_alpha   90.00
_cell.angle_beta   90.00
_cell.angle_gamma   90.00
#
_symmetry.space_group_name_H-M   'P 1'
#
loop_
_entity.id
_entity.type
_entity.pdbx_description
1 polymer ?
#
loop_
_entity_poly.entity_id
_entity_poly.type
_entity_poly.pdbx_seq_one_letter_code
_entity_poly.pdbx_strand_id
1 'polypeptide(L)'
;MTEKTVYTYAVQAVSEAGTSAYTGKSVTRKTPITTLATPAVTLSNANAGVTLKWNKVAGAKQYVVYRKAGNAKTWTKVATVKTRSYADRQVKAGVKYTYAVKASGDYAISSYKAKAIYRVNGQAINYYCSPEKAKIEVEVKKDAKATGYQVQYAKSSAFSRSKIVTFAGVKKNDLTVKTAGVGTKYYVRVRSYKKVGSAVYYGAWSSSVSVVTEKY
;
A
#
# COMPACT_ATOMS: atom_id res chain seq x y z
N MET A 1 15.82 -23.32 5.80
CA MET A 1 16.14 -24.56 5.07
C MET A 1 15.21 -25.65 5.58
N THR A 2 14.60 -26.43 4.69
CA THR A 2 13.77 -27.58 5.08
C THR A 2 14.69 -28.77 5.29
N GLU A 3 14.69 -29.37 6.46
CA GLU A 3 15.37 -30.64 6.68
C GLU A 3 14.72 -31.73 5.82
N LYS A 4 15.55 -32.52 5.16
CA LYS A 4 15.15 -33.68 4.38
C LYS A 4 15.48 -34.92 5.17
N THR A 5 14.45 -35.66 5.57
CA THR A 5 14.65 -36.98 6.18
C THR A 5 14.47 -38.05 5.14
N VAL A 6 15.43 -38.92 4.97
CA VAL A 6 15.37 -40.08 4.07
C VAL A 6 14.90 -41.28 4.86
N TYR A 7 13.84 -41.91 4.40
CA TYR A 7 13.34 -43.18 4.93
C TYR A 7 13.59 -44.28 3.92
N THR A 8 14.15 -45.41 4.34
CA THR A 8 14.30 -46.58 3.53
C THR A 8 13.32 -47.65 3.99
N TYR A 9 12.52 -48.14 3.10
CA TYR A 9 11.53 -49.16 3.36
C TYR A 9 11.93 -50.45 2.60
N ALA A 10 11.77 -51.58 3.24
CA ALA A 10 11.96 -52.87 2.65
C ALA A 10 10.77 -53.78 2.99
N VAL A 11 10.37 -54.62 2.06
CA VAL A 11 9.32 -55.62 2.24
C VAL A 11 9.92 -56.98 1.94
N GLN A 12 9.62 -57.95 2.80
CA GLN A 12 10.03 -59.33 2.68
C GLN A 12 8.81 -60.24 2.74
N ALA A 13 8.67 -61.17 1.81
CA ALA A 13 7.66 -62.20 1.92
C ALA A 13 8.18 -63.37 2.77
N VAL A 14 7.33 -63.89 3.65
CA VAL A 14 7.63 -65.02 4.55
C VAL A 14 6.62 -66.13 4.26
N SER A 15 7.14 -67.36 4.08
CA SER A 15 6.32 -68.55 3.95
C SER A 15 6.94 -69.71 4.76
N GLU A 16 6.27 -70.83 4.88
CA GLU A 16 6.81 -72.01 5.55
C GLU A 16 8.10 -72.55 4.85
N ALA A 17 8.25 -72.25 3.54
CA ALA A 17 9.42 -72.64 2.76
C ALA A 17 10.60 -71.70 2.86
N GLY A 18 10.47 -70.58 3.60
CA GLY A 18 11.51 -69.59 3.79
C GLY A 18 11.10 -68.15 3.55
N THR A 19 12.10 -67.25 3.55
CA THR A 19 11.89 -65.80 3.35
C THR A 19 12.50 -65.35 2.01
N SER A 20 11.83 -64.44 1.33
CA SER A 20 12.37 -63.83 0.09
C SER A 20 13.47 -62.83 0.41
N ALA A 21 14.37 -62.60 -0.57
CA ALA A 21 15.22 -61.42 -0.54
C ALA A 21 14.39 -60.12 -0.61
N TYR A 22 14.88 -59.04 -0.06
CA TYR A 22 14.24 -57.75 -0.16
C TYR A 22 15.16 -56.70 -0.75
N THR A 23 14.58 -55.71 -1.41
CA THR A 23 15.30 -54.53 -1.95
C THR A 23 14.73 -53.30 -1.27
N GLY A 24 15.62 -52.52 -0.64
CA GLY A 24 15.22 -51.28 -0.01
C GLY A 24 14.83 -50.21 -1.05
N LYS A 25 13.77 -49.48 -0.79
CA LYS A 25 13.35 -48.26 -1.56
C LYS A 25 13.41 -47.07 -0.64
N SER A 26 14.16 -46.05 -1.06
CA SER A 26 14.34 -44.81 -0.29
C SER A 26 13.33 -43.75 -0.75
N VAL A 27 12.68 -43.12 0.21
CA VAL A 27 11.78 -41.96 0.02
C VAL A 27 12.29 -40.80 0.84
N THR A 28 12.49 -39.67 0.20
CA THR A 28 12.87 -38.42 0.89
C THR A 28 11.61 -37.65 1.28
N ARG A 29 11.35 -37.52 2.58
CA ARG A 29 10.30 -36.67 3.12
C ARG A 29 10.86 -35.29 3.42
N LYS A 30 10.26 -34.24 2.86
CA LYS A 30 10.57 -32.87 3.26
C LYS A 30 9.79 -32.54 4.53
N THR A 31 10.48 -32.05 5.55
CA THR A 31 9.81 -31.52 6.74
C THR A 31 9.00 -30.29 6.36
N PRO A 32 7.69 -30.23 6.66
CA PRO A 32 6.87 -29.07 6.35
C PRO A 32 7.38 -27.82 7.05
N ILE A 33 7.25 -26.67 6.40
CA ILE A 33 7.47 -25.37 7.07
C ILE A 33 6.30 -25.18 8.03
N THR A 34 6.57 -25.28 9.34
CA THR A 34 5.57 -25.11 10.39
C THR A 34 5.41 -23.68 10.87
N THR A 35 6.38 -22.80 10.54
CA THR A 35 6.36 -21.38 10.90
C THR A 35 6.58 -20.51 9.66
N LEU A 36 5.78 -19.46 9.53
CA LEU A 36 5.91 -18.46 8.45
C LEU A 36 6.30 -17.11 9.06
N ALA A 37 7.21 -16.41 8.40
CA ALA A 37 7.57 -15.04 8.77
C ALA A 37 6.36 -14.10 8.66
N THR A 38 6.29 -13.11 9.55
CA THR A 38 5.23 -12.09 9.51
C THR A 38 5.42 -11.16 8.31
N PRO A 39 4.40 -10.96 7.46
CA PRO A 39 4.47 -10.01 6.34
C PRO A 39 4.76 -8.58 6.82
N ALA A 40 5.75 -7.91 6.22
CA ALA A 40 6.05 -6.50 6.46
C ALA A 40 5.14 -5.63 5.58
N VAL A 41 4.03 -5.15 6.15
CA VAL A 41 2.98 -4.42 5.42
C VAL A 41 3.30 -2.94 5.34
N THR A 42 3.11 -2.34 4.17
CA THR A 42 3.06 -0.89 3.94
C THR A 42 1.67 -0.48 3.49
N LEU A 43 1.21 0.70 3.90
CA LEU A 43 -0.11 1.25 3.57
C LEU A 43 0.05 2.59 2.87
N SER A 44 -0.76 2.83 1.84
CA SER A 44 -0.85 4.13 1.17
C SER A 44 -2.28 4.40 0.71
N ASN A 45 -2.69 5.68 0.70
CA ASN A 45 -3.92 6.09 0.04
C ASN A 45 -3.70 6.15 -1.47
N ALA A 46 -4.62 5.57 -2.21
CA ALA A 46 -4.73 5.66 -3.66
C ALA A 46 -6.03 6.41 -4.03
N ASN A 47 -6.24 6.78 -5.29
CA ASN A 47 -7.46 7.49 -5.70
C ASN A 47 -8.72 6.70 -5.33
N ALA A 48 -8.74 5.40 -5.58
CA ALA A 48 -9.92 4.56 -5.38
C ALA A 48 -9.97 3.84 -4.01
N GLY A 49 -9.02 4.08 -3.09
CA GLY A 49 -9.02 3.33 -1.81
C GLY A 49 -7.70 3.35 -1.05
N VAL A 50 -7.46 2.30 -0.28
CA VAL A 50 -6.20 2.07 0.43
C VAL A 50 -5.47 0.91 -0.24
N THR A 51 -4.22 1.12 -0.59
CA THR A 51 -3.34 0.07 -1.14
C THR A 51 -2.45 -0.48 -0.03
N LEU A 52 -2.44 -1.79 0.09
CA LEU A 52 -1.54 -2.56 0.93
C LEU A 52 -0.48 -3.22 0.04
N LYS A 53 0.77 -3.21 0.47
CA LYS A 53 1.87 -3.97 -0.14
C LYS A 53 2.68 -4.64 0.96
N TRP A 54 3.25 -5.82 0.67
CA TRP A 54 4.12 -6.55 1.60
C TRP A 54 5.19 -7.36 0.87
N ASN A 55 6.20 -7.79 1.61
CA ASN A 55 7.27 -8.63 1.10
C ASN A 55 6.79 -10.07 0.84
N LYS A 56 7.52 -10.79 -0.02
CA LYS A 56 7.35 -12.25 -0.17
C LYS A 56 7.73 -12.94 1.13
N VAL A 57 6.90 -13.89 1.57
CA VAL A 57 7.17 -14.77 2.70
C VAL A 57 7.46 -16.17 2.16
N ALA A 58 8.63 -16.72 2.52
CA ALA A 58 9.02 -18.07 2.09
C ALA A 58 8.03 -19.10 2.64
N GLY A 59 7.60 -20.05 1.80
CA GLY A 59 6.61 -21.07 2.15
C GLY A 59 5.15 -20.59 2.12
N ALA A 60 4.89 -19.30 1.93
CA ALA A 60 3.52 -18.82 1.76
C ALA A 60 2.98 -19.14 0.36
N LYS A 61 1.79 -19.69 0.31
CA LYS A 61 1.00 -19.95 -0.91
C LYS A 61 -0.02 -18.85 -1.20
N GLN A 62 -0.51 -18.19 -0.15
CA GLN A 62 -1.47 -17.10 -0.20
C GLN A 62 -1.34 -16.18 1.01
N TYR A 63 -2.04 -15.06 0.97
CA TYR A 63 -2.11 -14.09 2.05
C TYR A 63 -3.56 -13.77 2.37
N VAL A 64 -3.89 -13.72 3.65
CA VAL A 64 -5.22 -13.35 4.14
C VAL A 64 -5.16 -11.95 4.71
N VAL A 65 -5.99 -11.06 4.17
CA VAL A 65 -6.06 -9.66 4.55
C VAL A 65 -7.24 -9.42 5.47
N TYR A 66 -6.99 -8.78 6.59
CA TYR A 66 -7.99 -8.41 7.59
C TYR A 66 -8.02 -6.88 7.76
N ARG A 67 -9.19 -6.37 8.10
CA ARG A 67 -9.44 -4.95 8.34
C ARG A 67 -10.29 -4.74 9.59
N LYS A 68 -10.00 -3.65 10.32
CA LYS A 68 -10.90 -3.00 11.29
C LYS A 68 -11.18 -1.58 10.83
N ALA A 69 -12.43 -1.11 10.97
CA ALA A 69 -12.84 0.25 10.63
C ALA A 69 -13.15 1.03 11.90
N GLY A 70 -12.65 2.26 12.03
CA GLY A 70 -12.86 3.11 13.19
C GLY A 70 -12.43 2.43 14.49
N ASN A 71 -13.36 2.34 15.43
CA ASN A 71 -13.16 1.73 16.76
C ASN A 71 -13.60 0.26 16.84
N ALA A 72 -13.82 -0.41 15.70
CA ALA A 72 -14.22 -1.83 15.68
C ALA A 72 -13.24 -2.69 16.49
N LYS A 73 -13.76 -3.58 17.32
CA LYS A 73 -12.97 -4.49 18.16
C LYS A 73 -12.56 -5.75 17.40
N THR A 74 -13.40 -6.21 16.49
CA THR A 74 -13.23 -7.45 15.73
C THR A 74 -12.57 -7.22 14.37
N TRP A 75 -11.82 -8.21 13.90
CA TRP A 75 -11.24 -8.24 12.57
C TRP A 75 -12.25 -8.77 11.55
N THR A 76 -12.40 -8.07 10.43
CA THR A 76 -13.13 -8.56 9.26
C THR A 76 -12.13 -9.04 8.22
N LYS A 77 -12.26 -10.27 7.76
CA LYS A 77 -11.52 -10.78 6.60
C LYS A 77 -12.04 -10.06 5.35
N VAL A 78 -11.16 -9.39 4.61
CA VAL A 78 -11.56 -8.64 3.40
C VAL A 78 -11.07 -9.26 2.11
N ALA A 79 -10.01 -10.08 2.15
CA ALA A 79 -9.50 -10.78 0.98
C ALA A 79 -8.63 -11.99 1.33
N THR A 80 -8.51 -12.90 0.36
CA THR A 80 -7.43 -13.89 0.28
C THR A 80 -6.81 -13.74 -1.11
N VAL A 81 -5.51 -13.50 -1.18
CA VAL A 81 -4.80 -13.21 -2.42
C VAL A 81 -3.50 -13.99 -2.52
N LYS A 82 -3.08 -14.33 -3.74
CA LYS A 82 -1.75 -14.92 -4.03
C LYS A 82 -0.69 -13.86 -4.32
N THR A 83 -1.12 -12.64 -4.63
CA THR A 83 -0.25 -11.48 -4.88
C THR A 83 0.30 -10.91 -3.58
N ARG A 84 1.28 -10.02 -3.67
CA ARG A 84 1.88 -9.31 -2.54
C ARG A 84 1.32 -7.90 -2.37
N SER A 85 0.12 -7.68 -2.86
CA SER A 85 -0.62 -6.42 -2.77
C SER A 85 -2.11 -6.65 -2.76
N TYR A 86 -2.83 -5.72 -2.15
CA TYR A 86 -4.28 -5.66 -2.14
C TYR A 86 -4.74 -4.21 -2.16
N ALA A 87 -5.76 -3.89 -2.95
CA ALA A 87 -6.39 -2.58 -3.01
C ALA A 87 -7.78 -2.66 -2.38
N ASP A 88 -7.94 -2.07 -1.20
CA ASP A 88 -9.23 -1.98 -0.52
C ASP A 88 -9.98 -0.75 -1.03
N ARG A 89 -11.00 -0.99 -1.85
CA ARG A 89 -11.87 0.05 -2.40
C ARG A 89 -13.12 0.31 -1.57
N GLN A 90 -13.40 -0.53 -0.57
CA GLN A 90 -14.57 -0.42 0.31
C GLN A 90 -14.25 0.41 1.56
N VAL A 91 -13.64 1.57 1.38
CA VAL A 91 -13.18 2.46 2.45
C VAL A 91 -13.72 3.87 2.25
N LYS A 92 -14.16 4.50 3.35
CA LYS A 92 -14.73 5.86 3.35
C LYS A 92 -13.69 6.88 3.82
N ALA A 93 -13.62 8.05 3.17
CA ALA A 93 -12.74 9.14 3.54
C ALA A 93 -12.97 9.62 4.98
N GLY A 94 -11.91 10.03 5.65
CA GLY A 94 -11.93 10.50 7.02
C GLY A 94 -11.95 9.40 8.07
N VAL A 95 -12.17 8.13 7.70
CA VAL A 95 -12.21 6.98 8.62
C VAL A 95 -10.80 6.40 8.82
N LYS A 96 -10.47 6.02 10.06
CA LYS A 96 -9.27 5.24 10.39
C LYS A 96 -9.52 3.77 10.06
N TYR A 97 -8.61 3.14 9.33
CA TYR A 97 -8.61 1.71 9.10
C TYR A 97 -7.34 1.10 9.66
N THR A 98 -7.47 -0.06 10.28
CA THR A 98 -6.33 -0.87 10.73
C THR A 98 -6.34 -2.16 9.95
N TYR A 99 -5.18 -2.52 9.38
CA TYR A 99 -5.01 -3.71 8.57
C TYR A 99 -4.04 -4.68 9.20
N ALA A 100 -4.28 -5.95 8.94
CA ALA A 100 -3.40 -7.06 9.24
C ALA A 100 -3.32 -7.99 8.03
N VAL A 101 -2.14 -8.52 7.73
CA VAL A 101 -1.93 -9.51 6.68
C VAL A 101 -1.26 -10.71 7.30
N LYS A 102 -1.82 -11.90 7.08
CA LYS A 102 -1.22 -13.17 7.45
C LYS A 102 -0.80 -13.93 6.21
N ALA A 103 0.40 -14.48 6.20
CA ALA A 103 0.83 -15.45 5.22
C ALA A 103 0.27 -16.82 5.57
N SER A 104 -0.21 -17.58 4.59
CA SER A 104 -0.73 -18.94 4.75
C SER A 104 -0.03 -19.88 3.78
N GLY A 105 0.55 -20.94 4.30
CA GLY A 105 1.12 -22.08 3.58
C GLY A 105 0.28 -23.34 3.79
N ASP A 106 0.86 -24.52 3.48
CA ASP A 106 0.14 -25.79 3.61
C ASP A 106 -0.11 -26.17 5.08
N TYR A 107 0.86 -25.88 5.95
CA TYR A 107 0.87 -26.37 7.32
C TYR A 107 0.97 -25.26 8.37
N ALA A 108 1.08 -23.99 7.94
CA ALA A 108 1.26 -22.87 8.85
C ALA A 108 0.59 -21.59 8.38
N ILE A 109 0.20 -20.77 9.37
CA ILE A 109 -0.27 -19.40 9.17
C ILE A 109 0.65 -18.50 10.01
N SER A 110 1.16 -17.40 9.41
CA SER A 110 2.02 -16.46 10.12
C SER A 110 1.28 -15.67 11.20
N SER A 111 2.03 -15.12 12.13
CA SER A 111 1.59 -13.97 12.93
C SER A 111 1.33 -12.76 12.03
N TYR A 112 0.89 -11.63 12.61
CA TYR A 112 0.70 -10.37 11.89
C TYR A 112 1.16 -9.19 12.74
N LYS A 113 1.55 -8.10 12.07
CA LYS A 113 1.76 -6.79 12.66
C LYS A 113 0.72 -5.83 12.11
N ALA A 114 -0.16 -5.35 12.98
CA ALA A 114 -1.22 -4.41 12.58
C ALA A 114 -0.63 -3.04 12.20
N LYS A 115 -1.16 -2.44 11.14
CA LYS A 115 -0.85 -1.06 10.73
C LYS A 115 -2.13 -0.28 10.50
N ALA A 116 -2.11 1.00 10.83
CA ALA A 116 -3.26 1.88 10.70
C ALA A 116 -2.99 3.01 9.70
N ILE A 117 -4.06 3.45 9.04
CA ILE A 117 -4.06 4.59 8.13
C ILE A 117 -5.43 5.30 8.22
N TYR A 118 -5.45 6.62 8.11
CA TYR A 118 -6.67 7.33 7.79
C TYR A 118 -6.87 7.37 6.29
N ARG A 119 -8.07 7.04 5.83
CA ARG A 119 -8.42 7.17 4.42
C ARG A 119 -8.53 8.65 4.06
N VAL A 120 -7.69 9.10 3.16
CA VAL A 120 -7.68 10.45 2.58
C VAL A 120 -7.93 10.33 1.09
N ASN A 121 -8.89 11.12 0.56
CA ASN A 121 -9.19 11.12 -0.87
C ASN A 121 -8.00 11.63 -1.68
N GLY A 122 -7.85 11.13 -2.90
CA GLY A 122 -7.07 11.79 -3.92
C GLY A 122 -7.76 13.10 -4.35
N GLN A 123 -7.01 13.97 -5.00
CA GLN A 123 -7.52 15.23 -5.56
C GLN A 123 -7.39 15.23 -7.09
N ALA A 124 -8.16 16.10 -7.72
CA ALA A 124 -7.99 16.51 -9.10
C ALA A 124 -7.81 18.03 -9.14
N ILE A 125 -7.13 18.52 -10.16
CA ILE A 125 -7.08 19.95 -10.50
C ILE A 125 -8.26 20.21 -11.41
N ASN A 126 -9.21 21.04 -10.96
CA ASN A 126 -10.40 21.42 -11.72
C ASN A 126 -10.10 22.57 -12.67
N TYR A 127 -9.29 23.53 -12.21
CA TYR A 127 -8.86 24.69 -12.95
C TYR A 127 -7.43 25.08 -12.57
N TYR A 128 -6.70 25.71 -13.47
CA TYR A 128 -5.36 26.24 -13.20
C TYR A 128 -5.04 27.40 -14.16
N CYS A 129 -4.32 28.38 -13.64
CA CYS A 129 -3.85 29.52 -14.41
C CYS A 129 -2.58 30.14 -13.80
N SER A 130 -2.05 31.14 -14.44
CA SER A 130 -1.10 32.08 -13.86
C SER A 130 -1.78 33.45 -13.80
N PRO A 131 -2.36 33.82 -12.67
CA PRO A 131 -3.16 35.04 -12.56
C PRO A 131 -2.32 36.30 -12.54
N GLU A 132 -1.04 36.20 -12.19
CA GLU A 132 -0.12 37.29 -12.04
C GLU A 132 1.32 36.80 -12.24
N LYS A 133 2.25 37.76 -12.33
CA LYS A 133 3.69 37.51 -12.44
C LYS A 133 4.19 36.53 -11.37
N ALA A 134 4.88 35.47 -11.82
CA ALA A 134 5.47 34.44 -10.98
C ALA A 134 4.50 33.79 -9.98
N LYS A 135 3.21 33.73 -10.31
CA LYS A 135 2.20 33.00 -9.51
C LYS A 135 1.57 31.88 -10.31
N ILE A 136 1.17 30.84 -9.61
CA ILE A 136 0.36 29.73 -10.15
C ILE A 136 -0.82 29.56 -9.22
N GLU A 137 -2.00 29.53 -9.77
CA GLU A 137 -3.24 29.20 -9.07
C GLU A 137 -3.78 27.87 -9.57
N VAL A 138 -4.24 27.04 -8.65
CA VAL A 138 -4.92 25.78 -8.94
C VAL A 138 -6.17 25.66 -8.10
N GLU A 139 -7.28 25.31 -8.73
CA GLU A 139 -8.52 25.01 -8.05
C GLU A 139 -8.66 23.50 -7.85
N VAL A 140 -9.05 23.09 -6.64
CA VAL A 140 -9.29 21.70 -6.24
C VAL A 140 -10.72 21.50 -5.78
N LYS A 141 -11.20 20.24 -5.82
CA LYS A 141 -12.48 19.90 -5.21
C LYS A 141 -12.39 20.02 -3.69
N LYS A 142 -13.32 20.75 -3.06
CA LYS A 142 -13.42 20.80 -1.59
C LYS A 142 -13.62 19.40 -0.99
N ASP A 143 -12.80 19.05 0.00
CA ASP A 143 -12.88 17.78 0.75
C ASP A 143 -13.04 18.06 2.25
N ALA A 144 -14.27 18.09 2.75
CA ALA A 144 -14.59 18.33 4.17
C ALA A 144 -13.99 17.27 5.13
N LYS A 145 -13.49 16.14 4.62
CA LYS A 145 -12.84 15.09 5.42
C LYS A 145 -11.33 15.26 5.52
N ALA A 146 -10.75 16.14 4.72
CA ALA A 146 -9.33 16.53 4.80
C ALA A 146 -9.09 17.58 5.88
N THR A 147 -7.83 17.85 6.18
CA THR A 147 -7.38 18.99 7.00
C THR A 147 -6.90 20.14 6.13
N GLY A 148 -6.49 19.86 4.90
CA GLY A 148 -6.03 20.83 3.92
C GLY A 148 -5.44 20.16 2.69
N TYR A 149 -4.70 20.95 1.93
CA TYR A 149 -4.16 20.56 0.62
C TYR A 149 -2.66 20.82 0.54
N GLN A 150 -1.99 20.11 -0.35
CA GLN A 150 -0.62 20.40 -0.76
C GLN A 150 -0.58 20.58 -2.27
N VAL A 151 0.13 21.62 -2.69
CA VAL A 151 0.51 21.86 -4.08
C VAL A 151 1.98 21.56 -4.22
N GLN A 152 2.34 20.69 -5.15
CA GLN A 152 3.72 20.43 -5.55
C GLN A 152 3.95 20.97 -6.94
N TYR A 153 5.04 21.71 -7.13
CA TYR A 153 5.41 22.26 -8.43
C TYR A 153 6.91 22.11 -8.70
N ALA A 154 7.26 21.96 -9.97
CA ALA A 154 8.64 21.82 -10.45
C ALA A 154 8.75 22.24 -11.91
N LYS A 155 9.96 22.56 -12.37
CA LYS A 155 10.27 22.81 -13.79
C LYS A 155 10.32 21.50 -14.61
N SER A 156 10.44 20.34 -13.94
CA SER A 156 10.49 19.01 -14.55
C SER A 156 9.21 18.25 -14.30
N SER A 157 8.71 17.53 -15.32
CA SER A 157 7.56 16.62 -15.22
C SER A 157 7.80 15.43 -14.27
N ALA A 158 9.07 15.06 -14.02
CA ALA A 158 9.46 14.06 -13.04
C ALA A 158 9.45 14.61 -11.61
N PHE A 159 9.10 15.89 -11.39
CA PHE A 159 9.12 16.57 -10.10
C PHE A 159 10.46 16.53 -9.37
N SER A 160 11.57 16.42 -10.08
CA SER A 160 12.90 16.61 -9.52
C SER A 160 13.07 18.06 -9.03
N ARG A 161 13.75 18.24 -7.89
CA ARG A 161 13.91 19.55 -7.22
C ARG A 161 12.59 20.31 -7.03
N SER A 162 11.50 19.59 -6.79
CA SER A 162 10.17 20.17 -6.59
C SER A 162 10.06 20.94 -5.27
N LYS A 163 9.14 21.91 -5.25
CA LYS A 163 8.69 22.57 -4.03
C LYS A 163 7.29 22.10 -3.67
N ILE A 164 7.00 22.02 -2.36
CA ILE A 164 5.68 21.68 -1.83
C ILE A 164 5.23 22.81 -0.93
N VAL A 165 4.04 23.34 -1.21
CA VAL A 165 3.37 24.34 -0.37
C VAL A 165 2.15 23.68 0.27
N THR A 166 1.99 23.88 1.58
CA THR A 166 0.89 23.32 2.36
C THR A 166 -0.12 24.41 2.69
N PHE A 167 -1.37 24.16 2.38
CA PHE A 167 -2.51 25.02 2.66
C PHE A 167 -3.36 24.37 3.74
N ALA A 168 -3.44 25.01 4.91
CA ALA A 168 -4.29 24.57 6.00
C ALA A 168 -5.74 25.00 5.77
N GLY A 169 -6.67 24.13 6.22
CA GLY A 169 -8.10 24.34 6.03
C GLY A 169 -8.60 23.88 4.67
N VAL A 170 -9.91 23.69 4.56
CA VAL A 170 -10.58 23.18 3.35
C VAL A 170 -11.64 24.16 2.83
N LYS A 171 -11.76 25.34 3.44
CA LYS A 171 -12.72 26.38 3.02
C LYS A 171 -12.32 26.98 1.67
N LYS A 172 -11.03 27.30 1.51
CA LYS A 172 -10.44 27.74 0.24
C LYS A 172 -10.06 26.52 -0.59
N ASN A 173 -10.37 26.55 -1.85
CA ASN A 173 -10.01 25.55 -2.85
C ASN A 173 -9.23 26.14 -4.02
N ASP A 174 -9.07 27.47 -4.03
CA ASP A 174 -8.18 28.21 -4.92
C ASP A 174 -6.83 28.39 -4.20
N LEU A 175 -5.83 27.66 -4.69
CA LEU A 175 -4.55 27.51 -4.02
C LEU A 175 -3.47 28.22 -4.84
N THR A 176 -3.06 29.40 -4.41
CA THR A 176 -2.04 30.20 -5.11
C THR A 176 -0.65 29.95 -4.53
N VAL A 177 0.29 29.57 -5.37
CA VAL A 177 1.71 29.43 -5.03
C VAL A 177 2.55 30.48 -5.74
N LYS A 178 3.51 31.07 -5.02
CA LYS A 178 4.54 31.97 -5.61
C LYS A 178 5.69 31.14 -6.16
N THR A 179 6.10 31.42 -7.39
CA THR A 179 7.23 30.79 -8.05
C THR A 179 8.41 31.75 -8.15
N ALA A 180 9.60 31.26 -8.47
CA ALA A 180 10.78 32.08 -8.64
C ALA A 180 10.98 32.60 -10.09
N GLY A 181 10.24 32.03 -11.04
CA GLY A 181 10.43 32.32 -12.46
C GLY A 181 9.21 32.97 -13.10
N VAL A 182 9.46 33.97 -13.94
CA VAL A 182 8.46 34.53 -14.85
C VAL A 182 8.64 33.93 -16.24
N GLY A 183 7.59 33.82 -17.03
CA GLY A 183 7.60 33.17 -18.35
C GLY A 183 8.14 31.74 -18.30
N THR A 184 8.06 31.10 -17.14
CA THR A 184 8.66 29.79 -16.91
C THR A 184 7.59 28.71 -16.85
N LYS A 185 7.82 27.61 -17.57
CA LYS A 185 6.95 26.43 -17.51
C LYS A 185 7.16 25.65 -16.23
N TYR A 186 6.07 25.40 -15.52
CA TYR A 186 6.01 24.53 -14.34
C TYR A 186 5.04 23.39 -14.54
N TYR A 187 5.37 22.23 -13.96
CA TYR A 187 4.45 21.11 -13.75
C TYR A 187 3.92 21.18 -12.34
N VAL A 188 2.60 20.97 -12.17
CA VAL A 188 1.90 21.17 -10.92
C VAL A 188 1.00 19.98 -10.64
N ARG A 189 0.97 19.52 -9.38
CA ARG A 189 0.01 18.51 -8.91
C ARG A 189 -0.40 18.80 -7.47
N VAL A 190 -1.54 18.26 -7.08
CA VAL A 190 -2.15 18.53 -5.78
C VAL A 190 -2.51 17.24 -5.06
N ARG A 191 -2.61 17.30 -3.73
CA ARG A 191 -3.18 16.24 -2.91
C ARG A 191 -3.84 16.80 -1.66
N SER A 192 -4.82 16.07 -1.12
CA SER A 192 -5.33 16.32 0.22
C SER A 192 -4.41 15.72 1.29
N TYR A 193 -4.48 16.28 2.50
CA TYR A 193 -3.90 15.64 3.68
C TYR A 193 -4.86 15.69 4.86
N LYS A 194 -4.69 14.75 5.80
CA LYS A 194 -5.39 14.72 7.09
C LYS A 194 -4.37 14.67 8.22
N LYS A 195 -4.44 15.64 9.13
CA LYS A 195 -3.64 15.67 10.36
C LYS A 195 -4.49 15.15 11.52
N VAL A 196 -3.93 14.25 12.31
CA VAL A 196 -4.57 13.71 13.53
C VAL A 196 -3.49 13.62 14.61
N GLY A 197 -3.58 14.49 15.61
CA GLY A 197 -2.46 14.70 16.55
C GLY A 197 -1.22 15.17 15.80
N SER A 198 -0.08 14.51 16.03
CA SER A 198 1.18 14.76 15.33
C SER A 198 1.29 14.04 13.97
N ALA A 199 0.45 13.03 13.71
CA ALA A 199 0.53 12.24 12.49
C ALA A 199 -0.17 12.92 11.31
N VAL A 200 0.44 12.81 10.12
CA VAL A 200 -0.11 13.33 8.86
C VAL A 200 -0.27 12.19 7.86
N TYR A 201 -1.47 12.10 7.30
CA TYR A 201 -1.84 11.12 6.28
C TYR A 201 -2.14 11.84 4.98
N TYR A 202 -1.55 11.37 3.89
CA TYR A 202 -1.68 12.00 2.58
C TYR A 202 -2.57 11.19 1.66
N GLY A 203 -3.39 11.86 0.86
CA GLY A 203 -4.03 11.30 -0.33
C GLY A 203 -3.02 11.07 -1.46
N ALA A 204 -3.47 10.39 -2.51
CA ALA A 204 -2.68 10.29 -3.73
C ALA A 204 -2.51 11.68 -4.38
N TRP A 205 -1.39 11.89 -5.06
CA TRP A 205 -1.21 13.04 -5.92
C TRP A 205 -2.18 12.96 -7.11
N SER A 206 -2.69 14.11 -7.56
CA SER A 206 -3.42 14.23 -8.83
C SER A 206 -2.52 13.91 -10.02
N SER A 207 -3.11 13.73 -11.19
CA SER A 207 -2.42 13.95 -12.45
C SER A 207 -1.81 15.35 -12.45
N SER A 208 -0.67 15.52 -13.13
CA SER A 208 -0.02 16.82 -13.25
C SER A 208 -0.57 17.61 -14.42
N VAL A 209 -0.62 18.91 -14.25
CA VAL A 209 -0.85 19.89 -15.33
C VAL A 209 0.41 20.68 -15.56
N SER A 210 0.53 21.39 -16.68
CA SER A 210 1.61 22.35 -16.90
C SER A 210 1.06 23.74 -17.12
N VAL A 211 1.72 24.74 -16.54
CA VAL A 211 1.38 26.15 -16.65
C VAL A 211 2.65 26.96 -16.91
N VAL A 212 2.54 28.00 -17.74
CA VAL A 212 3.61 28.98 -17.95
C VAL A 212 3.24 30.21 -17.13
N THR A 213 4.15 30.67 -16.28
CA THR A 213 3.90 31.85 -15.43
C THR A 213 3.92 33.14 -16.24
N GLU A 214 3.02 34.04 -15.91
CA GLU A 214 2.93 35.38 -16.54
C GLU A 214 4.24 36.15 -16.39
N LYS A 215 4.53 36.96 -17.41
CA LYS A 215 5.74 37.81 -17.47
C LYS A 215 5.50 39.23 -16.90
N TYR A 216 4.24 39.68 -16.96
CA TYR A 216 3.85 41.04 -16.58
C TYR A 216 2.89 41.04 -15.41
#